data_7b4abbce7fd6709dedef11e9b348ac3b
#
_entry.id   7b4abbce7fd6709dedef11e9b348ac3b
#
_cell.length_a   1.000
_cell.length_b   1.000
_cell.length_c   1.000
_cell.angle_alpha   90.00
_cell.angle_beta   90.00
_cell.angle_gamma   90.00
#
_symmetry.space_group_name_H-M   'P 1'
#
loop_
_entity.id
_entity.type
_entity.pdbx_description
1 polymer ?
#
loop_
_entity_poly.entity_id
_entity_poly.type
_entity_poly.pdbx_seq_one_letter_code
_entity_poly.pdbx_strand_id
1 'polypeptide(L)'
;VDVVYTNFDDFFSDYYLDAYRLAFLICKNLNAARSIVFQALLTLAAAAPATPQKDRALFFTAVLDECDRYYLRKPHRAPKRKQLQLHTPFPLTDALWLALKKPYLQKAAVYLRDTLQYTPREIAGMLHVREKTAERALRAPQIDLGCADAITLEDSQAQELLDSVYMRFAERNVPFELKLRRLKRRLDHIVLYVAAAIILLCVAAVIYTANLPVT
;
A
#
# COMPACT_ATOMS: atom_id res chain seq x y z
N VAL A 1 -9.51 21.44 -11.75
CA VAL A 1 -9.54 19.99 -11.54
C VAL A 1 -8.68 19.31 -12.58
N ASP A 2 -8.68 19.78 -13.86
CA ASP A 2 -8.01 19.13 -15.00
C ASP A 2 -6.47 19.22 -14.95
N VAL A 3 -5.91 20.29 -14.34
CA VAL A 3 -4.44 20.49 -14.25
C VAL A 3 -3.74 19.49 -13.32
N VAL A 4 -4.45 18.97 -12.32
CA VAL A 4 -3.88 17.98 -11.38
C VAL A 4 -3.78 16.60 -12.04
N TYR A 5 -4.70 16.28 -12.96
CA TYR A 5 -4.75 14.95 -13.58
C TYR A 5 -3.67 14.73 -14.64
N THR A 6 -3.37 15.71 -15.48
CA THR A 6 -2.29 15.62 -16.49
C THR A 6 -0.93 15.37 -15.84
N ASN A 7 -0.63 16.05 -14.74
CA ASN A 7 0.61 15.85 -13.99
C ASN A 7 0.66 14.50 -13.27
N PHE A 8 -0.50 13.90 -12.93
CA PHE A 8 -0.54 12.62 -12.24
C PHE A 8 -0.30 11.45 -13.19
N ASP A 9 -0.82 11.49 -14.41
CA ASP A 9 -0.60 10.46 -15.43
C ASP A 9 0.87 10.40 -15.85
N ASP A 10 1.48 11.56 -16.08
CA ASP A 10 2.91 11.66 -16.37
C ASP A 10 3.75 11.10 -15.22
N PHE A 11 3.42 11.49 -13.98
CA PHE A 11 4.07 10.96 -12.79
C PHE A 11 3.89 9.44 -12.65
N PHE A 12 2.70 8.94 -12.89
CA PHE A 12 2.44 7.51 -12.88
C PHE A 12 3.30 6.78 -13.91
N SER A 13 3.30 7.23 -15.16
CA SER A 13 4.09 6.63 -16.23
C SER A 13 5.58 6.57 -15.90
N ASP A 14 6.12 7.61 -15.28
CA ASP A 14 7.54 7.71 -14.95
C ASP A 14 7.96 6.80 -13.79
N TYR A 15 7.11 6.61 -12.78
CA TYR A 15 7.56 6.05 -11.50
C TYR A 15 6.83 4.77 -11.04
N TYR A 16 5.70 4.38 -11.68
CA TYR A 16 4.95 3.22 -11.19
C TYR A 16 5.74 1.90 -11.28
N LEU A 17 6.50 1.73 -12.36
CA LEU A 17 7.27 0.51 -12.59
C LEU A 17 8.40 0.37 -11.57
N ASP A 18 9.10 1.46 -11.28
CA ASP A 18 10.14 1.47 -10.26
C ASP A 18 9.60 1.20 -8.86
N ALA A 19 8.45 1.79 -8.54
CA ALA A 19 7.76 1.51 -7.29
C ALA A 19 7.31 0.04 -7.19
N TYR A 20 6.80 -0.52 -8.29
CA TYR A 20 6.41 -1.93 -8.35
C TYR A 20 7.61 -2.87 -8.19
N ARG A 21 8.72 -2.58 -8.85
CA ARG A 21 9.99 -3.30 -8.72
C ARG A 21 10.49 -3.29 -7.28
N LEU A 22 10.55 -2.10 -6.67
CA LEU A 22 10.95 -1.93 -5.27
C LEU A 22 10.04 -2.73 -4.33
N ALA A 23 8.74 -2.58 -4.46
CA ALA A 23 7.76 -3.30 -3.64
C ALA A 23 7.89 -4.82 -3.80
N PHE A 24 8.07 -5.32 -5.03
CA PHE A 24 8.27 -6.75 -5.28
C PHE A 24 9.60 -7.27 -4.70
N LEU A 25 10.71 -6.55 -4.89
CA LEU A 25 12.00 -6.90 -4.29
C LEU A 25 11.88 -7.07 -2.77
N ILE A 26 11.10 -6.22 -2.14
CA ILE A 26 10.84 -6.27 -0.71
C ILE A 26 9.90 -7.44 -0.39
N CYS A 27 8.68 -7.45 -0.89
CA CYS A 27 7.59 -8.32 -0.47
C CYS A 27 7.63 -9.72 -1.10
N LYS A 28 8.31 -9.91 -2.23
CA LYS A 28 8.40 -11.17 -2.98
C LYS A 28 7.04 -11.75 -3.36
N ASN A 29 6.08 -10.87 -3.61
CA ASN A 29 4.71 -11.21 -3.94
C ASN A 29 4.12 -10.15 -4.88
N LEU A 30 3.72 -10.55 -6.09
CA LEU A 30 3.21 -9.64 -7.13
C LEU A 30 1.94 -8.91 -6.70
N ASN A 31 0.98 -9.64 -6.13
CA ASN A 31 -0.28 -9.05 -5.69
C ASN A 31 -0.07 -8.07 -4.53
N ALA A 32 0.86 -8.39 -3.63
CA ALA A 32 1.23 -7.45 -2.56
C ALA A 32 1.91 -6.21 -3.14
N ALA A 33 2.82 -6.37 -4.09
CA ALA A 33 3.50 -5.23 -4.74
C ALA A 33 2.49 -4.31 -5.44
N ARG A 34 1.54 -4.86 -6.20
CA ARG A 34 0.44 -4.08 -6.83
C ARG A 34 -0.38 -3.33 -5.78
N SER A 35 -0.78 -4.01 -4.71
CA SER A 35 -1.57 -3.40 -3.63
C SER A 35 -0.81 -2.28 -2.92
N ILE A 36 0.50 -2.44 -2.71
CA ILE A 36 1.36 -1.43 -2.09
C ILE A 36 1.46 -0.20 -2.97
N VAL A 37 1.76 -0.37 -4.26
CA VAL A 37 1.83 0.75 -5.22
C VAL A 37 0.49 1.47 -5.29
N PHE A 38 -0.61 0.74 -5.35
CA PHE A 38 -1.96 1.31 -5.32
C PHE A 38 -2.21 2.19 -4.08
N GLN A 39 -1.86 1.72 -2.88
CA GLN A 39 -2.04 2.50 -1.66
C GLN A 39 -1.12 3.73 -1.62
N ALA A 40 0.12 3.61 -2.10
CA ALA A 40 1.05 4.73 -2.20
C ALA A 40 0.56 5.81 -3.19
N LEU A 41 0.00 5.40 -4.34
CA LEU A 41 -0.62 6.32 -5.30
C LEU A 41 -1.84 7.03 -4.71
N LEU A 42 -2.67 6.33 -3.94
CA LEU A 42 -3.79 6.97 -3.21
C LEU A 42 -3.30 7.98 -2.18
N THR A 43 -2.18 7.72 -1.53
CA THR A 43 -1.56 8.64 -0.58
C THR A 43 -1.05 9.89 -1.29
N LEU A 44 -0.39 9.72 -2.44
CA LEU A 44 0.07 10.83 -3.27
C LEU A 44 -1.11 11.66 -3.81
N ALA A 45 -2.12 11.00 -4.36
CA ALA A 45 -3.31 11.67 -4.90
C ALA A 45 -4.11 12.45 -3.83
N ALA A 46 -4.00 12.06 -2.56
CA ALA A 46 -4.63 12.77 -1.44
C ALA A 46 -3.78 13.92 -0.89
N ALA A 47 -2.50 14.01 -1.25
CA ALA A 47 -1.61 15.09 -0.87
C ALA A 47 -1.85 16.32 -1.76
N ALA A 48 -1.59 17.51 -1.21
CA ALA A 48 -1.56 18.72 -2.03
C ALA A 48 -0.37 18.63 -3.00
N PRO A 49 -0.55 18.97 -4.29
CA PRO A 49 0.55 18.93 -5.24
C PRO A 49 1.70 19.84 -4.76
N ALA A 50 2.91 19.31 -4.81
CA ALA A 50 4.12 19.99 -4.41
C ALA A 50 5.07 20.14 -5.62
N THR A 51 6.36 20.03 -5.41
CA THR A 51 7.33 19.95 -6.52
C THR A 51 7.51 18.51 -6.96
N PRO A 52 7.82 18.22 -8.24
CA PRO A 52 8.03 16.85 -8.73
C PRO A 52 8.98 16.01 -7.85
N GLN A 53 10.04 16.65 -7.34
CA GLN A 53 10.99 15.95 -6.44
C GLN A 53 10.37 15.60 -5.08
N LYS A 54 9.54 16.49 -4.52
CA LYS A 54 8.84 16.22 -3.24
C LYS A 54 7.77 15.15 -3.41
N ASP A 55 7.03 15.19 -4.52
CA ASP A 55 5.99 14.23 -4.84
C ASP A 55 6.62 12.84 -5.06
N ARG A 56 7.76 12.77 -5.76
CA ARG A 56 8.54 11.53 -5.90
C ARG A 56 9.02 10.99 -4.55
N ALA A 57 9.60 11.83 -3.71
CA ALA A 57 10.06 11.41 -2.38
C ALA A 57 8.89 10.94 -1.50
N LEU A 58 7.76 11.65 -1.52
CA LEU A 58 6.54 11.26 -0.81
C LEU A 58 6.02 9.92 -1.31
N PHE A 59 5.98 9.70 -2.62
CA PHE A 59 5.51 8.46 -3.23
C PHE A 59 6.34 7.25 -2.79
N PHE A 60 7.67 7.33 -2.94
CA PHE A 60 8.54 6.22 -2.56
C PHE A 60 8.58 6.00 -1.03
N THR A 61 8.45 7.06 -0.22
CA THR A 61 8.25 6.91 1.22
C THR A 61 6.96 6.14 1.52
N ALA A 62 5.85 6.50 0.86
CA ALA A 62 4.58 5.79 1.02
C ALA A 62 4.67 4.32 0.58
N VAL A 63 5.42 4.01 -0.49
CA VAL A 63 5.70 2.62 -0.92
C VAL A 63 6.43 1.84 0.18
N LEU A 64 7.44 2.45 0.79
CA LEU A 64 8.22 1.80 1.88
C LEU A 64 7.37 1.60 3.13
N ASP A 65 6.58 2.60 3.52
CA ASP A 65 5.64 2.50 4.66
C ASP A 65 4.62 1.39 4.48
N GLU A 66 4.08 1.24 3.27
CA GLU A 66 3.15 0.14 2.96
C GLU A 66 3.87 -1.23 2.92
N CYS A 67 5.12 -1.29 2.47
CA CYS A 67 5.94 -2.48 2.60
C CYS A 67 6.13 -2.87 4.06
N ASP A 68 6.45 -1.92 4.94
CA ASP A 68 6.61 -2.18 6.38
C ASP A 68 5.31 -2.65 7.01
N ARG A 69 4.17 -2.03 6.68
CA ARG A 69 2.85 -2.49 7.13
C ARG A 69 2.54 -3.91 6.65
N TYR A 70 2.92 -4.25 5.43
CA TYR A 70 2.76 -5.61 4.91
C TYR A 70 3.59 -6.61 5.73
N TYR A 71 4.84 -6.26 6.05
CA TYR A 71 5.72 -7.09 6.88
C TYR A 71 5.17 -7.29 8.29
N LEU A 72 4.64 -6.27 8.92
CA LEU A 72 4.06 -6.37 10.27
C LEU A 72 2.81 -7.26 10.33
N ARG A 73 2.06 -7.36 9.23
CA ARG A 73 0.80 -8.12 9.17
C ARG A 73 0.96 -9.59 8.82
N LYS A 74 2.07 -9.98 8.22
CA LYS A 74 2.28 -11.36 7.76
C LYS A 74 3.61 -11.93 8.25
N PRO A 75 3.60 -13.01 9.03
CA PRO A 75 4.83 -13.70 9.40
C PRO A 75 5.50 -14.24 8.13
N HIS A 76 6.70 -13.76 7.84
CA HIS A 76 7.38 -14.05 6.58
C HIS A 76 8.08 -15.40 6.63
N ARG A 77 7.46 -16.43 6.08
CA ARG A 77 8.23 -17.51 5.47
C ARG A 77 8.68 -17.02 4.08
N ALA A 78 9.99 -16.88 3.90
CA ALA A 78 10.54 -16.61 2.58
C ALA A 78 10.04 -17.66 1.59
N PRO A 79 9.39 -17.31 0.48
CA PRO A 79 8.90 -18.30 -0.47
C PRO A 79 10.08 -19.10 -1.02
N LYS A 80 9.87 -20.39 -1.27
CA LYS A 80 10.89 -21.21 -1.95
C LYS A 80 11.01 -20.73 -3.40
N ARG A 81 12.23 -20.77 -3.96
CA ARG A 81 12.50 -20.32 -5.35
C ARG A 81 11.51 -20.91 -6.35
N LYS A 82 11.28 -22.23 -6.28
CA LYS A 82 10.34 -22.95 -7.18
C LYS A 82 8.91 -22.39 -7.07
N GLN A 83 8.45 -22.07 -5.87
CA GLN A 83 7.11 -21.52 -5.67
C GLN A 83 7.02 -20.10 -6.23
N LEU A 84 8.04 -19.26 -6.00
CA LEU A 84 8.04 -17.92 -6.54
C LEU A 84 8.09 -17.93 -8.07
N GLN A 85 8.90 -18.82 -8.68
CA GLN A 85 8.98 -18.97 -10.14
C GLN A 85 7.64 -19.35 -10.78
N LEU A 86 6.82 -20.18 -10.11
CA LEU A 86 5.50 -20.55 -10.61
C LEU A 86 4.48 -19.39 -10.61
N HIS A 87 4.73 -18.37 -9.78
CA HIS A 87 3.81 -17.23 -9.60
C HIS A 87 4.34 -15.92 -10.21
N THR A 88 5.50 -15.96 -10.88
CA THR A 88 6.08 -14.79 -11.56
C THR A 88 6.02 -14.99 -13.07
N PRO A 89 5.54 -13.99 -13.84
CA PRO A 89 5.50 -14.04 -15.29
C PRO A 89 6.88 -13.84 -15.94
N PHE A 90 7.90 -13.52 -15.16
CA PHE A 90 9.27 -13.28 -15.60
C PHE A 90 10.24 -14.30 -15.00
N PRO A 91 11.41 -14.55 -15.65
CA PRO A 91 12.37 -15.52 -15.17
C PRO A 91 13.06 -15.05 -13.89
N LEU A 92 13.09 -15.91 -12.86
CA LEU A 92 13.91 -15.70 -11.67
C LEU A 92 15.37 -16.10 -11.95
N THR A 93 16.13 -15.16 -12.48
CA THR A 93 17.59 -15.34 -12.66
C THR A 93 18.27 -15.57 -11.30
N ASP A 94 19.49 -16.14 -11.31
CA ASP A 94 20.25 -16.33 -10.08
C ASP A 94 20.58 -15.00 -9.40
N ALA A 95 20.88 -13.96 -10.18
CA ALA A 95 21.12 -12.62 -9.69
C ALA A 95 19.89 -12.05 -8.95
N LEU A 96 18.71 -12.13 -9.59
CA LEU A 96 17.45 -11.68 -8.97
C LEU A 96 17.13 -12.48 -7.71
N TRP A 97 17.34 -13.81 -7.73
CA TRP A 97 17.11 -14.64 -6.56
C TRP A 97 18.06 -14.29 -5.39
N LEU A 98 19.32 -14.00 -5.68
CA LEU A 98 20.28 -13.54 -4.68
C LEU A 98 19.90 -12.17 -4.11
N ALA A 99 19.47 -11.24 -4.96
CA ALA A 99 18.96 -9.95 -4.53
C ALA A 99 17.74 -10.09 -3.62
N LEU A 100 16.78 -10.97 -3.96
CA LEU A 100 15.60 -11.23 -3.15
C LEU A 100 15.93 -11.80 -1.76
N LYS A 101 17.04 -12.51 -1.58
CA LYS A 101 17.48 -13.05 -0.28
C LYS A 101 18.06 -12.01 0.66
N LYS A 102 18.52 -10.87 0.17
CA LYS A 102 19.16 -9.84 0.99
C LYS A 102 18.19 -9.24 2.01
N PRO A 103 18.71 -8.69 3.13
CA PRO A 103 17.89 -7.98 4.10
C PRO A 103 17.09 -6.84 3.48
N TYR A 104 15.90 -6.58 4.01
CA TYR A 104 15.00 -5.52 3.58
C TYR A 104 15.72 -4.17 3.43
N LEU A 105 16.35 -3.72 4.51
CA LEU A 105 17.02 -2.42 4.56
C LEU A 105 18.09 -2.27 3.46
N GLN A 106 18.87 -3.33 3.22
CA GLN A 106 19.92 -3.33 2.20
C GLN A 106 19.32 -3.22 0.78
N LYS A 107 18.29 -4.01 0.46
CA LYS A 107 17.63 -3.97 -0.84
C LYS A 107 17.02 -2.59 -1.11
N ALA A 108 16.27 -2.07 -0.15
CA ALA A 108 15.63 -0.77 -0.27
C ALA A 108 16.67 0.35 -0.44
N ALA A 109 17.70 0.40 0.42
CA ALA A 109 18.72 1.43 0.35
C ALA A 109 19.48 1.40 -0.98
N VAL A 110 19.89 0.22 -1.45
CA VAL A 110 20.62 0.08 -2.72
C VAL A 110 19.74 0.46 -3.90
N TYR A 111 18.47 0.03 -3.94
CA TYR A 111 17.54 0.41 -5.00
C TYR A 111 17.30 1.92 -5.06
N LEU A 112 17.06 2.54 -3.91
CA LEU A 112 16.88 4.00 -3.81
C LEU A 112 18.10 4.78 -4.30
N ARG A 113 19.33 4.29 -4.03
CA ARG A 113 20.55 4.92 -4.50
C ARG A 113 20.80 4.68 -5.99
N ASP A 114 20.80 3.42 -6.41
CA ASP A 114 21.32 3.03 -7.72
C ASP A 114 20.30 3.28 -8.84
N THR A 115 19.02 3.06 -8.58
CA THR A 115 17.95 3.26 -9.57
C THR A 115 17.36 4.67 -9.47
N LEU A 116 17.09 5.14 -8.25
CA LEU A 116 16.37 6.39 -8.03
C LEU A 116 17.28 7.58 -7.68
N GLN A 117 18.60 7.34 -7.54
CA GLN A 117 19.64 8.37 -7.35
C GLN A 117 19.44 9.23 -6.07
N TYR A 118 18.85 8.65 -5.02
CA TYR A 118 18.72 9.34 -3.73
C TYR A 118 20.04 9.34 -2.95
N THR A 119 20.28 10.41 -2.22
CA THR A 119 21.42 10.54 -1.31
C THR A 119 21.25 9.67 -0.05
N PRO A 120 22.32 9.28 0.65
CA PRO A 120 22.22 8.51 1.89
C PRO A 120 21.33 9.17 2.96
N ARG A 121 21.30 10.49 3.02
CA ARG A 121 20.48 11.27 3.95
C ARG A 121 19.00 11.18 3.60
N GLU A 122 18.63 11.28 2.33
CA GLU A 122 17.26 11.12 1.86
C GLU A 122 16.77 9.69 2.08
N ILE A 123 17.61 8.70 1.74
CA ILE A 123 17.34 7.28 2.00
C ILE A 123 17.08 7.02 3.47
N ALA A 124 17.88 7.61 4.36
CA ALA A 124 17.70 7.49 5.81
C ALA A 124 16.34 8.05 6.26
N GLY A 125 15.96 9.21 5.70
CA GLY A 125 14.63 9.82 5.93
C GLY A 125 13.48 8.94 5.48
N MET A 126 13.56 8.40 4.25
CA MET A 126 12.52 7.54 3.66
C MET A 126 12.37 6.20 4.39
N LEU A 127 13.46 5.65 4.89
CA LEU A 127 13.50 4.36 5.63
C LEU A 127 13.30 4.53 7.14
N HIS A 128 13.09 5.75 7.61
CA HIS A 128 12.95 6.08 9.04
C HIS A 128 14.09 5.54 9.92
N VAL A 129 15.32 5.57 9.38
CA VAL A 129 16.52 5.11 10.08
C VAL A 129 17.55 6.22 10.24
N ARG A 130 18.57 5.97 11.09
CA ARG A 130 19.69 6.90 11.20
C ARG A 130 20.57 6.85 9.94
N GLU A 131 21.12 7.98 9.52
CA GLU A 131 21.98 8.10 8.34
C GLU A 131 23.13 7.09 8.33
N LYS A 132 23.82 6.91 9.48
CA LYS A 132 24.86 5.87 9.65
C LYS A 132 24.37 4.45 9.38
N THR A 133 23.07 4.18 9.60
CA THR A 133 22.46 2.88 9.34
C THR A 133 22.21 2.70 7.85
N ALA A 134 21.74 3.74 7.17
CA ALA A 134 21.58 3.75 5.71
C ALA A 134 22.95 3.60 5.01
N GLU A 135 23.97 4.36 5.43
CA GLU A 135 25.33 4.21 4.92
C GLU A 135 25.90 2.80 5.09
N ARG A 136 25.67 2.18 6.25
CA ARG A 136 26.10 0.80 6.51
C ARG A 136 25.40 -0.18 5.55
N ALA A 137 24.10 0.01 5.31
CA ALA A 137 23.35 -0.81 4.36
C ALA A 137 23.89 -0.66 2.93
N LEU A 138 24.32 0.56 2.56
CA LEU A 138 24.92 0.86 1.25
C LEU A 138 26.36 0.33 1.07
N ARG A 139 27.10 0.18 2.17
CA ARG A 139 28.46 -0.42 2.14
C ARG A 139 28.46 -1.95 2.11
N ALA A 140 27.32 -2.59 2.33
CA ALA A 140 27.22 -4.05 2.25
C ALA A 140 27.52 -4.54 0.81
N PRO A 141 27.97 -5.81 0.63
CA PRO A 141 28.38 -6.33 -0.67
C PRO A 141 27.38 -6.01 -1.77
N GLN A 142 27.91 -5.50 -2.88
CA GLN A 142 27.14 -4.97 -3.99
C GLN A 142 26.03 -5.95 -4.43
N ILE A 143 24.82 -5.48 -4.48
CA ILE A 143 23.68 -6.18 -5.04
C ILE A 143 23.59 -5.68 -6.48
N ASP A 144 23.71 -6.57 -7.43
CA ASP A 144 23.36 -6.23 -8.81
C ASP A 144 21.83 -6.16 -8.90
N LEU A 145 21.30 -4.94 -8.90
CA LEU A 145 19.87 -4.67 -9.06
C LEU A 145 19.46 -4.46 -10.53
N GLY A 146 20.40 -4.45 -11.48
CA GLY A 146 20.07 -4.50 -12.90
C GLY A 146 19.20 -5.71 -13.27
N CYS A 147 19.27 -6.78 -12.46
CA CYS A 147 18.34 -7.90 -12.57
C CYS A 147 16.87 -7.54 -12.24
N ALA A 148 16.61 -6.42 -11.59
CA ALA A 148 15.24 -5.95 -11.31
C ALA A 148 14.52 -5.48 -12.57
N ASP A 149 15.24 -5.16 -13.65
CA ASP A 149 14.65 -4.79 -14.94
C ASP A 149 13.84 -5.94 -15.58
N ALA A 150 14.14 -7.18 -15.20
CA ALA A 150 13.32 -8.32 -15.57
C ALA A 150 11.92 -8.31 -14.92
N ILE A 151 11.72 -7.55 -13.85
CA ILE A 151 10.43 -7.40 -13.21
C ILE A 151 9.60 -6.40 -14.03
N THR A 152 8.63 -6.92 -14.75
CA THR A 152 7.73 -6.14 -15.61
C THR A 152 6.29 -6.26 -15.12
N LEU A 153 5.50 -5.26 -15.43
CA LEU A 153 4.05 -5.26 -15.30
C LEU A 153 3.48 -5.07 -16.72
N GLU A 154 2.48 -5.84 -17.09
CA GLU A 154 1.81 -5.65 -18.37
C GLU A 154 1.10 -4.30 -18.43
N ASP A 155 1.10 -3.64 -19.59
CA ASP A 155 0.46 -2.32 -19.76
C ASP A 155 -1.01 -2.33 -19.38
N SER A 156 -1.72 -3.41 -19.68
CA SER A 156 -3.11 -3.63 -19.26
C SER A 156 -3.28 -3.59 -17.74
N GLN A 157 -2.34 -4.18 -17.00
CA GLN A 157 -2.35 -4.21 -15.54
C GLN A 157 -1.95 -2.86 -14.93
N ALA A 158 -1.05 -2.13 -15.61
CA ALA A 158 -0.70 -0.77 -15.22
C ALA A 158 -1.91 0.17 -15.40
N GLN A 159 -2.60 0.08 -16.54
CA GLN A 159 -3.80 0.86 -16.80
C GLN A 159 -4.93 0.54 -15.81
N GLU A 160 -5.18 -0.74 -15.52
CA GLU A 160 -6.15 -1.18 -14.50
C GLU A 160 -5.82 -0.59 -13.12
N LEU A 161 -4.53 -0.52 -12.77
CA LEU A 161 -4.08 0.09 -11.53
C LEU A 161 -4.41 1.59 -11.50
N LEU A 162 -4.11 2.31 -12.57
CA LEU A 162 -4.37 3.74 -12.72
C LEU A 162 -5.88 4.03 -12.63
N ASP A 163 -6.69 3.31 -13.38
CA ASP A 163 -8.15 3.44 -13.36
C ASP A 163 -8.73 3.18 -11.97
N SER A 164 -8.17 2.19 -11.25
CA SER A 164 -8.56 1.88 -9.88
C SER A 164 -8.24 3.03 -8.92
N VAL A 165 -7.11 3.74 -9.13
CA VAL A 165 -6.75 4.93 -8.33
C VAL A 165 -7.76 6.05 -8.60
N TYR A 166 -8.08 6.34 -9.85
CA TYR A 166 -9.07 7.37 -10.20
C TYR A 166 -10.45 7.06 -9.64
N MET A 167 -10.91 5.83 -9.74
CA MET A 167 -12.19 5.40 -9.18
C MET A 167 -12.24 5.62 -7.66
N ARG A 168 -11.18 5.23 -6.93
CA ARG A 168 -11.10 5.43 -5.49
C ARG A 168 -10.98 6.90 -5.10
N PHE A 169 -10.26 7.69 -5.89
CA PHE A 169 -10.15 9.12 -5.67
C PHE A 169 -11.48 9.82 -5.88
N ALA A 170 -12.20 9.50 -6.95
CA ALA A 170 -13.54 9.99 -7.21
C ALA A 170 -14.53 9.59 -6.08
N GLU A 171 -14.46 8.36 -5.58
CA GLU A 171 -15.26 7.92 -4.42
C GLU A 171 -14.96 8.72 -3.14
N ARG A 172 -13.69 9.13 -2.91
CA ARG A 172 -13.32 9.94 -1.74
C ARG A 172 -13.78 11.39 -1.86
N ASN A 173 -13.79 11.92 -3.06
CA ASN A 173 -14.23 13.29 -3.36
C ASN A 173 -15.74 13.44 -3.53
N VAL A 174 -16.53 12.39 -3.23
CA VAL A 174 -17.98 12.47 -3.14
C VAL A 174 -18.34 13.60 -2.17
N PRO A 175 -19.18 14.58 -2.58
CA PRO A 175 -19.54 15.73 -1.75
C PRO A 175 -19.94 15.30 -0.35
N PHE A 176 -19.47 16.06 0.64
CA PHE A 176 -19.72 15.80 2.07
C PHE A 176 -21.18 15.46 2.39
N GLU A 177 -22.11 16.10 1.69
CA GLU A 177 -23.56 15.83 1.80
C GLU A 177 -23.95 14.38 1.45
N LEU A 178 -23.32 13.76 0.43
CA LEU A 178 -23.60 12.36 0.09
C LEU A 178 -22.95 11.40 1.09
N LYS A 179 -21.79 11.75 1.65
CA LYS A 179 -21.20 10.98 2.77
C LYS A 179 -22.08 11.05 4.00
N LEU A 180 -22.61 12.23 4.34
CA LEU A 180 -23.55 12.43 5.43
C LEU A 180 -24.86 11.64 5.23
N ARG A 181 -25.42 11.63 4.00
CA ARG A 181 -26.60 10.82 3.68
C ARG A 181 -26.37 9.32 3.84
N ARG A 182 -25.17 8.82 3.42
CA ARG A 182 -24.80 7.41 3.64
C ARG A 182 -24.60 7.08 5.11
N LEU A 183 -23.97 8.00 5.87
CA LEU A 183 -23.79 7.85 7.31
C LEU A 183 -25.15 7.89 8.04
N LYS A 184 -26.02 8.82 7.65
CA LYS A 184 -27.37 8.94 8.21
C LYS A 184 -28.18 7.66 8.00
N ARG A 185 -28.18 7.07 6.80
CA ARG A 185 -28.85 5.79 6.53
C ARG A 185 -28.32 4.65 7.41
N ARG A 186 -26.98 4.58 7.62
CA ARG A 186 -26.39 3.58 8.52
C ARG A 186 -26.78 3.80 9.97
N LEU A 187 -26.81 5.05 10.42
CA LEU A 187 -27.27 5.41 11.76
C LEU A 187 -28.76 5.08 11.94
N ASP A 188 -29.62 5.38 10.97
CA ASP A 188 -31.04 5.06 11.00
C ASP A 188 -31.28 3.54 11.17
N HIS A 189 -30.50 2.69 10.50
CA HIS A 189 -30.55 1.24 10.68
C HIS A 189 -30.11 0.83 12.10
N ILE A 190 -29.02 1.39 12.62
CA ILE A 190 -28.53 1.10 13.97
C ILE A 190 -29.57 1.52 15.01
N VAL A 191 -30.15 2.71 14.86
CA VAL A 191 -31.20 3.23 15.76
C VAL A 191 -32.42 2.30 15.72
N LEU A 192 -32.79 1.80 14.55
CA LEU A 192 -33.92 0.86 14.39
C LEU A 192 -33.67 -0.47 15.12
N TYR A 193 -32.45 -1.01 15.01
CA TYR A 193 -32.06 -2.25 15.71
C TYR A 193 -32.02 -2.06 17.23
N VAL A 194 -31.49 -0.92 17.70
CA VAL A 194 -31.47 -0.60 19.14
C VAL A 194 -32.89 -0.44 19.67
N ALA A 195 -33.75 0.27 18.95
CA ALA A 195 -35.15 0.42 19.34
C ALA A 195 -35.88 -0.94 19.39
N ALA A 196 -35.67 -1.80 18.40
CA ALA A 196 -36.25 -3.16 18.39
C ALA A 196 -35.77 -4.00 19.59
N ALA A 197 -34.45 -3.93 19.90
CA ALA A 197 -33.89 -4.63 21.06
C ALA A 197 -34.49 -4.12 22.40
N ILE A 198 -34.68 -2.82 22.54
CA ILE A 198 -35.32 -2.23 23.73
C ILE A 198 -36.78 -2.71 23.87
N ILE A 199 -37.54 -2.71 22.76
CA ILE A 199 -38.90 -3.21 22.76
C ILE A 199 -38.97 -4.67 23.20
N LEU A 200 -38.08 -5.53 22.64
CA LEU A 200 -38.01 -6.93 23.01
C LEU A 200 -37.69 -7.12 24.53
N LEU A 201 -36.77 -6.35 25.05
CA LEU A 201 -36.43 -6.37 26.47
C LEU A 201 -37.62 -5.93 27.34
N CYS A 202 -38.33 -4.89 26.94
CA CYS A 202 -39.56 -4.45 27.66
C CYS A 202 -40.64 -5.54 27.64
N VAL A 203 -40.89 -6.16 26.49
CA VAL A 203 -41.87 -7.27 26.40
C VAL A 203 -41.45 -8.47 27.26
N ALA A 204 -40.16 -8.84 27.22
CA ALA A 204 -39.66 -9.91 28.06
C ALA A 204 -39.81 -9.59 29.56
N ALA A 205 -39.55 -8.35 29.97
CA ALA A 205 -39.73 -7.90 31.36
C ALA A 205 -41.18 -7.97 31.79
N VAL A 206 -42.13 -7.56 30.95
CA VAL A 206 -43.58 -7.64 31.23
C VAL A 206 -44.04 -9.09 31.38
N ILE A 207 -43.61 -9.98 30.49
CA ILE A 207 -43.91 -11.41 30.55
C ILE A 207 -43.33 -12.01 31.86
N TYR A 208 -42.11 -11.64 32.20
CA TYR A 208 -41.45 -12.13 33.40
C TYR A 208 -42.21 -11.68 34.67
N THR A 209 -42.60 -10.41 34.75
CA THR A 209 -43.37 -9.87 35.89
C THR A 209 -44.78 -10.47 35.99
N ALA A 210 -45.44 -10.73 34.86
CA ALA A 210 -46.77 -11.36 34.82
C ALA A 210 -46.77 -12.84 35.25
N ASN A 211 -45.65 -13.53 35.16
CA ASN A 211 -45.49 -14.94 35.55
C ASN A 211 -44.90 -15.10 36.98
N LEU A 212 -44.65 -14.03 37.71
CA LEU A 212 -44.22 -14.14 39.11
C LEU A 212 -45.41 -14.60 39.94
N PRO A 213 -45.29 -15.66 40.76
CA PRO A 213 -46.34 -16.09 41.64
C PRO A 213 -46.62 -14.96 42.69
N VAL A 214 -47.89 -14.54 42.77
CA VAL A 214 -48.33 -13.62 43.82
C VAL A 214 -48.23 -14.39 45.14
N THR A 215 -47.21 -14.06 45.93
CA THR A 215 -47.07 -14.55 47.31
C THR A 215 -47.90 -13.74 48.27
#